data_775a4e2dd7bce9a51ce2e330cafa6ffe
#
_entry.id   775a4e2dd7bce9a51ce2e330cafa6ffe
#
_cell.length_a   1.000
_cell.length_b   1.000
_cell.length_c   1.000
_cell.angle_alpha   90.00
_cell.angle_beta   90.00
_cell.angle_gamma   90.00
#
_symmetry.space_group_name_H-M   'P 1'
#
loop_
_entity.id
_entity.type
_entity.pdbx_description
1 polymer ?
#
loop_
_entity_poly.entity_id
_entity_poly.type
_entity_poly.pdbx_seq_one_letter_code
_entity_poly.pdbx_strand_id
1 'polypeptide(L)'
;MGDTKAKGGDVIDVVAMTILWILSSVSDLREYQIPNDLILAGWLAALVCRLYIHGIYGMGAGICCIVAGILVLLPVYGVHGMGAGDIKLLSVVGAMYGMKLWIQTGIVFALLAALFSFVYMLINRLFVNRMRYFFHFVILDHKKSYYDATRDGRSMVIPLAPVMALAYYMVFFCRLSGGMKG
;
A
#
# COMPACT_ATOMS: atom_id res chain seq x y z
N MET A 1 -21.20 -13.71 -25.36
CA MET A 1 -20.62 -14.60 -24.35
C MET A 1 -19.40 -13.98 -23.62
N GLY A 2 -18.91 -12.82 -24.06
CA GLY A 2 -17.79 -12.09 -23.45
C GLY A 2 -18.18 -11.22 -22.23
N ASP A 3 -19.35 -10.57 -22.26
CA ASP A 3 -19.74 -9.60 -21.23
C ASP A 3 -20.03 -10.17 -19.83
N THR A 4 -20.55 -11.40 -19.76
CA THR A 4 -20.82 -12.06 -18.48
C THR A 4 -19.54 -12.51 -17.76
N LYS A 5 -18.50 -12.85 -18.51
CA LYS A 5 -17.21 -13.28 -17.95
C LYS A 5 -16.42 -12.10 -17.40
N ALA A 6 -16.47 -10.95 -18.08
CA ALA A 6 -15.86 -9.71 -17.61
C ALA A 6 -16.54 -9.21 -16.32
N LYS A 7 -17.86 -9.14 -16.29
CA LYS A 7 -18.62 -8.70 -15.10
C LYS A 7 -18.46 -9.61 -13.87
N GLY A 8 -18.33 -10.92 -14.07
CA GLY A 8 -18.05 -11.88 -12.99
C GLY A 8 -16.63 -11.76 -12.44
N GLY A 9 -15.66 -11.47 -13.29
CA GLY A 9 -14.28 -11.22 -12.90
C GLY A 9 -14.14 -10.00 -11.99
N ASP A 10 -14.76 -8.89 -12.36
CA ASP A 10 -14.70 -7.65 -11.58
C ASP A 10 -15.23 -7.81 -10.16
N VAL A 11 -16.28 -8.62 -9.94
CA VAL A 11 -16.85 -8.89 -8.61
C VAL A 11 -15.89 -9.74 -7.76
N ILE A 12 -15.29 -10.77 -8.37
CA ILE A 12 -14.35 -11.66 -7.67
C ILE A 12 -13.11 -10.88 -7.25
N ASP A 13 -12.58 -10.03 -8.12
CA ASP A 13 -11.42 -9.19 -7.86
C ASP A 13 -11.67 -8.22 -6.68
N VAL A 14 -12.84 -7.57 -6.67
CA VAL A 14 -13.23 -6.64 -5.59
C VAL A 14 -13.39 -7.39 -4.27
N VAL A 15 -14.04 -8.55 -4.27
CA VAL A 15 -14.22 -9.36 -3.06
C VAL A 15 -12.87 -9.84 -2.52
N ALA A 16 -12.00 -10.38 -3.38
CA ALA A 16 -10.67 -10.84 -2.98
C ALA A 16 -9.83 -9.72 -2.38
N MET A 17 -9.83 -8.53 -3.02
CA MET A 17 -9.12 -7.35 -2.51
C MET A 17 -9.72 -6.83 -1.21
N THR A 18 -11.04 -6.86 -1.06
CA THR A 18 -11.70 -6.44 0.19
C THR A 18 -11.30 -7.33 1.35
N ILE A 19 -11.31 -8.65 1.16
CA ILE A 19 -10.85 -9.61 2.17
C ILE A 19 -9.39 -9.35 2.53
N LEU A 20 -8.53 -9.18 1.54
CA LEU A 20 -7.12 -8.87 1.76
C LEU A 20 -6.92 -7.59 2.58
N TRP A 21 -7.64 -6.51 2.24
CA TRP A 21 -7.56 -5.25 2.97
C TRP A 21 -8.04 -5.35 4.40
N ILE A 22 -9.14 -6.08 4.66
CA ILE A 22 -9.64 -6.31 6.02
C ILE A 22 -8.60 -7.08 6.84
N LEU A 23 -8.09 -8.19 6.32
CA LEU A 23 -7.12 -9.03 7.03
C LEU A 23 -5.79 -8.29 7.27
N SER A 24 -5.29 -7.56 6.26
CA SER A 24 -4.07 -6.76 6.40
C SER A 24 -4.23 -5.64 7.43
N SER A 25 -5.38 -4.94 7.41
CA SER A 25 -5.67 -3.87 8.36
C SER A 25 -5.79 -4.40 9.79
N VAL A 26 -6.45 -5.55 9.99
CA VAL A 26 -6.57 -6.18 11.32
C VAL A 26 -5.20 -6.62 11.83
N SER A 27 -4.37 -7.24 10.99
CA SER A 27 -3.02 -7.65 11.37
C SER A 27 -2.13 -6.46 11.72
N ASP A 28 -2.17 -5.41 10.90
CA ASP A 28 -1.37 -4.20 11.11
C ASP A 28 -1.81 -3.45 12.38
N LEU A 29 -3.11 -3.41 12.69
CA LEU A 29 -3.62 -2.81 13.93
C LEU A 29 -3.26 -3.61 15.19
N ARG A 30 -3.08 -4.94 15.09
CA ARG A 30 -2.78 -5.81 16.23
C ARG A 30 -1.29 -5.96 16.47
N GLU A 31 -0.53 -6.19 15.42
CA GLU A 31 0.87 -6.61 15.49
C GLU A 31 1.85 -5.60 14.89
N TYR A 32 1.34 -4.53 14.25
CA TYR A 32 2.13 -3.55 13.48
C TYR A 32 3.02 -4.23 12.42
N GLN A 33 2.55 -5.37 11.93
CA GLN A 33 3.23 -6.15 10.89
C GLN A 33 2.21 -6.83 9.99
N ILE A 34 2.51 -6.93 8.70
CA ILE A 34 1.72 -7.65 7.73
C ILE A 34 2.37 -9.00 7.49
N PRO A 35 1.68 -10.14 7.77
CA PRO A 35 2.23 -11.48 7.54
C PRO A 35 2.58 -11.67 6.05
N ASN A 36 3.75 -12.25 5.79
CA ASN A 36 4.16 -12.56 4.41
C ASN A 36 3.22 -13.55 3.74
N ASP A 37 2.63 -14.46 4.51
CA ASP A 37 1.66 -15.45 4.01
C ASP A 37 0.41 -14.77 3.43
N LEU A 38 -0.05 -13.69 4.06
CA LEU A 38 -1.18 -12.91 3.58
C LEU A 38 -0.86 -12.20 2.27
N ILE A 39 0.36 -11.65 2.16
CA ILE A 39 0.83 -11.01 0.93
C ILE A 39 0.95 -12.05 -0.20
N LEU A 40 1.51 -13.22 0.10
CA LEU A 40 1.64 -14.31 -0.85
C LEU A 40 0.27 -14.79 -1.35
N ALA A 41 -0.69 -14.95 -0.44
CA ALA A 41 -2.07 -15.27 -0.80
C ALA A 41 -2.69 -14.18 -1.71
N GLY A 42 -2.43 -12.90 -1.43
CA GLY A 42 -2.84 -11.78 -2.27
C GLY A 42 -2.25 -11.83 -3.67
N TRP A 43 -0.96 -12.09 -3.81
CA TRP A 43 -0.31 -12.26 -5.12
C TRP A 43 -0.86 -13.45 -5.89
N LEU A 44 -1.04 -14.61 -5.24
CA LEU A 44 -1.61 -15.80 -5.86
C LEU A 44 -3.04 -15.54 -6.35
N ALA A 45 -3.88 -14.94 -5.50
CA ALA A 45 -5.25 -14.57 -5.88
C ALA A 45 -5.25 -13.63 -7.10
N ALA A 46 -4.42 -12.58 -7.09
CA ALA A 46 -4.30 -11.64 -8.19
C ALA A 46 -3.87 -12.32 -9.51
N LEU A 47 -2.85 -13.19 -9.44
CA LEU A 47 -2.34 -13.90 -10.62
C LEU A 47 -3.36 -14.91 -11.17
N VAL A 48 -4.09 -15.62 -10.30
CA VAL A 48 -5.15 -16.56 -10.70
C VAL A 48 -6.31 -15.80 -11.36
N CYS A 49 -6.76 -14.69 -10.78
CA CYS A 49 -7.81 -13.86 -11.37
C CYS A 49 -7.39 -13.35 -12.75
N ARG A 50 -6.16 -12.85 -12.89
CA ARG A 50 -5.64 -12.41 -14.19
C ARG A 50 -5.49 -13.52 -15.20
N LEU A 51 -5.04 -14.69 -14.77
CA LEU A 51 -4.97 -15.87 -15.63
C LEU A 51 -6.37 -16.25 -16.15
N TYR A 52 -7.39 -16.19 -15.28
CA TYR A 52 -8.76 -16.53 -15.65
C TYR A 52 -9.38 -15.52 -16.62
N ILE A 53 -9.14 -14.21 -16.41
CA ILE A 53 -9.76 -13.13 -17.20
C ILE A 53 -8.98 -12.89 -18.51
N HIS A 54 -7.66 -12.79 -18.44
CA HIS A 54 -6.79 -12.35 -19.54
C HIS A 54 -5.83 -13.43 -20.06
N GLY A 55 -5.94 -14.67 -19.55
CA GLY A 55 -5.06 -15.76 -19.92
C GLY A 55 -3.61 -15.57 -19.45
N ILE A 56 -2.70 -16.30 -20.08
CA ILE A 56 -1.27 -16.33 -19.73
C ILE A 56 -0.59 -14.96 -19.86
N TYR A 57 -1.00 -14.15 -20.83
CA TYR A 57 -0.48 -12.78 -20.99
C TYR A 57 -0.87 -11.87 -19.82
N GLY A 58 -2.11 -12.03 -19.30
CA GLY A 58 -2.58 -11.31 -18.13
C GLY A 58 -1.78 -11.67 -16.88
N MET A 59 -1.49 -12.96 -16.68
CA MET A 59 -0.66 -13.44 -15.58
C MET A 59 0.77 -12.88 -15.69
N GLY A 60 1.38 -12.93 -16.88
CA GLY A 60 2.70 -12.35 -17.11
C GLY A 60 2.75 -10.85 -16.81
N ALA A 61 1.75 -10.09 -17.25
CA ALA A 61 1.62 -8.67 -16.94
C ALA A 61 1.48 -8.42 -15.42
N GLY A 62 0.74 -9.29 -14.70
CA GLY A 62 0.62 -9.23 -13.25
C GLY A 62 1.97 -9.40 -12.54
N ILE A 63 2.75 -10.40 -12.95
CA ILE A 63 4.10 -10.63 -12.41
C ILE A 63 5.00 -9.42 -12.67
N CYS A 64 4.98 -8.87 -13.88
CA CYS A 64 5.73 -7.65 -14.21
C CYS A 64 5.32 -6.48 -13.31
N CYS A 65 4.02 -6.31 -13.01
CA CYS A 65 3.55 -5.26 -12.12
C CYS A 65 4.02 -5.47 -10.67
N ILE A 66 4.08 -6.71 -10.17
CA ILE A 66 4.63 -7.01 -8.84
C ILE A 66 6.10 -6.57 -8.78
N VAL A 67 6.90 -7.04 -9.74
CA VAL A 67 8.34 -6.76 -9.77
C VAL A 67 8.59 -5.26 -9.93
N ALA A 68 7.93 -4.61 -10.88
CA ALA A 68 8.07 -3.18 -11.11
C ALA A 68 7.62 -2.36 -9.90
N GLY A 69 6.50 -2.72 -9.27
CA GLY A 69 6.00 -2.04 -8.07
C GLY A 69 6.97 -2.11 -6.89
N ILE A 70 7.59 -3.28 -6.67
CA ILE A 70 8.60 -3.45 -5.64
C ILE A 70 9.86 -2.64 -5.98
N LEU A 71 10.36 -2.73 -7.22
CA LEU A 71 11.58 -2.04 -7.64
C LEU A 71 11.45 -0.52 -7.55
N VAL A 72 10.31 0.03 -7.95
CA VAL A 72 10.05 1.49 -7.88
C VAL A 72 10.03 2.00 -6.44
N LEU A 73 9.55 1.19 -5.48
CA LEU A 73 9.47 1.58 -4.07
C LEU A 73 10.71 1.16 -3.24
N LEU A 74 11.65 0.41 -3.81
CA LEU A 74 12.90 0.05 -3.14
C LEU A 74 13.70 1.25 -2.60
N PRO A 75 13.84 2.38 -3.33
CA PRO A 75 14.51 3.57 -2.80
C PRO A 75 13.81 4.14 -1.56
N VAL A 76 12.46 4.12 -1.54
CA VAL A 76 11.66 4.58 -0.39
C VAL A 76 11.91 3.67 0.83
N TYR A 77 12.04 2.36 0.61
CA TYR A 77 12.45 1.42 1.65
C TYR A 77 13.87 1.71 2.16
N GLY A 78 14.82 1.99 1.27
CA GLY A 78 16.21 2.28 1.61
C GLY A 78 16.39 3.51 2.52
N VAL A 79 15.52 4.52 2.39
CA VAL A 79 15.49 5.69 3.30
C VAL A 79 14.58 5.48 4.51
N HIS A 80 14.13 4.24 4.78
CA HIS A 80 13.21 3.88 5.88
C HIS A 80 11.89 4.66 5.87
N GLY A 81 11.45 5.12 4.69
CA GLY A 81 10.21 5.86 4.54
C GLY A 81 8.95 4.98 4.55
N MET A 82 9.11 3.67 4.28
CA MET A 82 7.99 2.72 4.18
C MET A 82 8.43 1.32 4.57
N GLY A 83 7.58 0.55 5.22
CA GLY A 83 7.84 -0.84 5.59
C GLY A 83 7.88 -1.78 4.38
N ALA A 84 8.68 -2.86 4.46
CA ALA A 84 8.75 -3.87 3.41
C ALA A 84 7.39 -4.58 3.18
N GLY A 85 6.60 -4.75 4.24
CA GLY A 85 5.24 -5.30 4.17
C GLY A 85 4.31 -4.44 3.34
N ASP A 86 4.35 -3.13 3.55
CA ASP A 86 3.50 -2.15 2.86
C ASP A 86 3.80 -2.11 1.35
N ILE A 87 5.09 -2.14 0.98
CA ILE A 87 5.52 -2.17 -0.42
C ILE A 87 4.98 -3.41 -1.13
N LYS A 88 5.11 -4.56 -0.49
CA LYS A 88 4.59 -5.83 -1.01
C LYS A 88 3.07 -5.81 -1.11
N LEU A 89 2.38 -5.28 -0.09
CA LEU A 89 0.93 -5.18 -0.09
C LEU A 89 0.43 -4.25 -1.20
N LEU A 90 1.07 -3.10 -1.40
CA LEU A 90 0.72 -2.20 -2.50
C LEU A 90 0.96 -2.85 -3.88
N SER A 91 1.97 -3.71 -4.01
CA SER A 91 2.24 -4.42 -5.26
C SER A 91 1.12 -5.40 -5.66
N VAL A 92 0.30 -5.89 -4.70
CA VAL A 92 -0.88 -6.72 -4.99
C VAL A 92 -1.91 -5.93 -5.82
N VAL A 93 -2.08 -4.63 -5.54
CA VAL A 93 -2.96 -3.76 -6.35
C VAL A 93 -2.48 -3.71 -7.80
N GLY A 94 -1.17 -3.58 -7.99
CA GLY A 94 -0.56 -3.63 -9.32
C GLY A 94 -0.76 -4.97 -10.03
N ALA A 95 -0.60 -6.06 -9.29
CA ALA A 95 -0.84 -7.41 -9.80
C ALA A 95 -2.29 -7.59 -10.25
N MET A 96 -3.27 -7.13 -9.49
CA MET A 96 -4.70 -7.31 -9.74
C MET A 96 -5.20 -6.38 -10.86
N TYR A 97 -4.91 -5.08 -10.79
CA TYR A 97 -5.52 -4.05 -11.63
C TYR A 97 -4.58 -3.38 -12.62
N GLY A 98 -3.28 -3.68 -12.55
CA GLY A 98 -2.25 -3.12 -13.42
C GLY A 98 -1.63 -1.84 -12.89
N MET A 99 -0.59 -1.39 -13.61
CA MET A 99 0.30 -0.30 -13.18
C MET A 99 -0.41 1.04 -13.00
N LYS A 100 -1.43 1.33 -13.82
CA LYS A 100 -2.16 2.60 -13.75
C LYS A 100 -2.87 2.79 -12.40
N LEU A 101 -3.63 1.78 -11.96
CA LEU A 101 -4.31 1.84 -10.66
C LEU A 101 -3.31 1.81 -9.51
N TRP A 102 -2.23 1.04 -9.63
CA TRP A 102 -1.15 1.00 -8.66
C TRP A 102 -0.53 2.38 -8.41
N ILE A 103 -0.17 3.12 -9.49
CA ILE A 103 0.39 4.48 -9.38
C ILE A 103 -0.60 5.42 -8.71
N GLN A 104 -1.86 5.42 -9.16
CA GLN A 104 -2.90 6.29 -8.60
C GLN A 104 -3.12 6.00 -7.11
N THR A 105 -3.23 4.72 -6.72
CA THR A 105 -3.38 4.31 -5.33
C THR A 105 -2.15 4.71 -4.52
N GLY A 106 -0.94 4.53 -5.06
CA GLY A 106 0.31 4.91 -4.40
C GLY A 106 0.41 6.42 -4.13
N ILE A 107 0.01 7.26 -5.09
CA ILE A 107 -0.01 8.73 -4.91
C ILE A 107 -1.02 9.13 -3.83
N VAL A 108 -2.26 8.63 -3.91
CA VAL A 108 -3.30 8.95 -2.92
C VAL A 108 -2.91 8.43 -1.54
N PHE A 109 -2.34 7.22 -1.46
CA PHE A 109 -1.79 6.68 -0.22
C PHE A 109 -0.69 7.57 0.36
N ALA A 110 0.27 8.01 -0.43
CA ALA A 110 1.36 8.88 0.04
C ALA A 110 0.82 10.22 0.60
N LEU A 111 -0.18 10.81 -0.05
CA LEU A 111 -0.84 12.03 0.42
C LEU A 111 -1.60 11.80 1.74
N LEU A 112 -2.37 10.71 1.83
CA LEU A 112 -3.10 10.36 3.05
C LEU A 112 -2.13 10.02 4.18
N ALA A 113 -1.10 9.23 3.94
CA ALA A 113 -0.09 8.88 4.95
C ALA A 113 0.63 10.12 5.48
N ALA A 114 0.99 11.07 4.60
CA ALA A 114 1.57 12.34 5.00
C ALA A 114 0.60 13.17 5.87
N LEU A 115 -0.67 13.24 5.46
CA LEU A 115 -1.71 13.94 6.23
C LEU A 115 -1.94 13.30 7.60
N PHE A 116 -2.11 11.98 7.66
CA PHE A 116 -2.26 11.25 8.93
C PHE A 116 -1.05 11.43 9.85
N SER A 117 0.15 11.32 9.30
CA SER A 117 1.40 11.54 10.05
C SER A 117 1.47 12.96 10.60
N PHE A 118 1.11 13.95 9.80
CA PHE A 118 1.09 15.35 10.20
C PHE A 118 0.08 15.61 11.32
N VAL A 119 -1.16 15.14 11.16
CA VAL A 119 -2.22 15.27 12.19
C VAL A 119 -1.82 14.55 13.48
N TYR A 120 -1.29 13.34 13.39
CA TYR A 120 -0.80 12.60 14.56
C TYR A 120 0.29 13.36 15.31
N MET A 121 1.21 13.98 14.59
CA MET A 121 2.31 14.76 15.16
C MET A 121 1.81 16.04 15.83
N LEU A 122 0.75 16.67 15.29
CA LEU A 122 0.11 17.85 15.91
C LEU A 122 -0.62 17.49 17.19
N ILE A 123 -1.42 16.41 17.18
CA ILE A 123 -2.21 15.97 18.35
C ILE A 123 -1.31 15.60 19.52
N ASN A 124 -0.21 14.91 19.26
CA ASN A 124 0.72 14.46 20.31
C ASN A 124 1.74 15.51 20.73
N ARG A 125 1.64 16.75 20.26
CA ARG A 125 2.59 17.86 20.53
C ARG A 125 4.06 17.50 20.25
N LEU A 126 4.30 16.50 19.42
CA LEU A 126 5.63 16.01 19.05
C LEU A 126 6.27 16.83 17.93
N PHE A 127 5.50 17.76 17.34
CA PHE A 127 5.91 18.53 16.17
C PHE A 127 7.23 19.27 16.41
N VAL A 128 7.33 20.04 17.49
CA VAL A 128 8.52 20.84 17.81
C VAL A 128 9.75 19.96 18.07
N ASN A 129 9.57 18.88 18.85
CA ASN A 129 10.66 17.99 19.18
C ASN A 129 11.16 17.22 17.95
N ARG A 130 10.28 16.68 17.11
CA ARG A 130 10.66 15.98 15.89
C ARG A 130 11.26 16.89 14.82
N MET A 131 10.73 18.11 14.65
CA MET A 131 11.30 19.10 13.78
C MET A 131 12.74 19.44 14.19
N ARG A 132 12.97 19.61 15.49
CA ARG A 132 14.31 19.83 16.04
C ARG A 132 15.25 18.64 15.79
N TYR A 133 14.76 17.38 15.93
CA TYR A 133 15.54 16.18 15.59
C TYR A 133 15.80 16.07 14.10
N PHE A 134 14.84 16.40 13.25
CA PHE A 134 15.00 16.40 11.80
C PHE A 134 16.07 17.40 11.36
N PHE A 135 15.99 18.63 11.84
CA PHE A 135 17.03 19.66 11.56
C PHE A 135 18.39 19.23 12.09
N HIS A 136 18.45 18.63 13.27
CA HIS A 136 19.71 18.13 13.83
C HIS A 136 20.30 16.98 13.01
N PHE A 137 19.46 16.07 12.51
CA PHE A 137 19.86 14.96 11.66
C PHE A 137 20.37 15.44 10.29
N VAL A 138 19.65 16.36 9.66
CA VAL A 138 20.00 16.87 8.33
C VAL A 138 21.24 17.74 8.36
N ILE A 139 21.48 18.50 9.45
CA ILE A 139 22.56 19.49 9.54
C ILE A 139 23.82 18.93 10.21
N LEU A 140 23.70 18.04 11.18
CA LEU A 140 24.81 17.71 12.09
C LEU A 140 25.29 16.25 12.06
N ASP A 141 24.48 15.24 11.73
CA ASP A 141 24.96 13.85 11.84
C ASP A 141 24.14 12.82 11.06
N HIS A 142 24.65 12.39 9.91
CA HIS A 142 24.08 11.30 9.12
C HIS A 142 24.33 9.88 9.70
N LYS A 143 25.02 9.75 10.81
CA LYS A 143 25.44 8.44 11.35
C LYS A 143 24.49 7.80 12.34
N LYS A 144 23.51 8.53 12.88
CA LYS A 144 22.54 7.99 13.84
C LYS A 144 21.21 7.72 13.16
N SER A 145 20.66 6.52 13.36
CA SER A 145 19.32 6.17 12.86
C SER A 145 18.29 7.21 13.33
N TYR A 146 17.51 7.74 12.40
CA TYR A 146 16.43 8.69 12.69
C TYR A 146 15.39 8.13 13.67
N TYR A 147 15.15 6.81 13.60
CA TYR A 147 14.22 6.08 14.45
C TYR A 147 14.94 4.95 15.18
N ASP A 148 14.77 4.89 16.50
CA ASP A 148 15.22 3.78 17.35
C ASP A 148 14.01 3.27 18.17
N ALA A 149 13.58 2.04 17.87
CA ALA A 149 12.42 1.40 18.51
C ALA A 149 12.58 1.25 20.03
N THR A 150 13.83 1.18 20.53
CA THR A 150 14.13 1.07 21.96
C THR A 150 14.00 2.40 22.68
N ARG A 151 14.27 3.51 21.98
CA ARG A 151 14.21 4.89 22.53
C ARG A 151 12.83 5.52 22.38
N ASP A 152 12.19 5.33 21.23
CA ASP A 152 10.97 6.05 20.85
C ASP A 152 9.67 5.26 21.14
N GLY A 153 9.80 3.98 21.53
CA GLY A 153 8.68 3.10 21.92
C GLY A 153 7.80 2.65 20.74
N ARG A 154 7.13 1.49 20.90
CA ARG A 154 6.17 0.95 19.91
C ARG A 154 4.92 1.81 19.70
N SER A 155 4.62 2.72 20.63
CA SER A 155 3.43 3.59 20.59
C SER A 155 3.46 4.66 19.48
N MET A 156 4.56 4.79 18.75
CA MET A 156 4.72 5.76 17.66
C MET A 156 4.61 5.19 16.25
N VAL A 157 4.31 3.91 16.12
CA VAL A 157 4.11 3.28 14.80
C VAL A 157 2.65 3.49 14.38
N ILE A 158 2.45 4.17 13.25
CA ILE A 158 1.13 4.37 12.67
C ILE A 158 0.82 3.16 11.78
N PRO A 159 -0.30 2.44 11.99
CA PRO A 159 -0.69 1.36 11.10
C PRO A 159 -1.02 1.94 9.71
N LEU A 160 -0.28 1.53 8.69
CA LEU A 160 -0.40 2.08 7.33
C LEU A 160 -1.37 1.29 6.45
N ALA A 161 -1.64 0.01 6.76
CA ALA A 161 -2.53 -0.82 5.96
C ALA A 161 -3.97 -0.27 5.88
N PRO A 162 -4.61 0.24 6.96
CA PRO A 162 -5.93 0.88 6.85
C PRO A 162 -5.92 2.14 5.97
N VAL A 163 -4.85 2.93 6.03
CA VAL A 163 -4.70 4.14 5.20
C VAL A 163 -4.56 3.76 3.73
N MET A 164 -3.84 2.69 3.46
CA MET A 164 -3.65 2.16 2.12
C MET A 164 -4.97 1.58 1.55
N ALA A 165 -5.76 0.88 2.38
CA ALA A 165 -7.09 0.42 2.03
C ALA A 165 -8.01 1.59 1.65
N LEU A 166 -8.00 2.67 2.46
CA LEU A 166 -8.77 3.88 2.18
C LEU A 166 -8.35 4.51 0.85
N ALA A 167 -7.05 4.64 0.59
CA ALA A 167 -6.52 5.17 -0.66
C ALA A 167 -7.00 4.35 -1.87
N TYR A 168 -6.92 3.01 -1.76
CA TYR A 168 -7.40 2.11 -2.81
C TYR A 168 -8.88 2.32 -3.11
N TYR A 169 -9.74 2.34 -2.08
CA TYR A 169 -11.18 2.52 -2.29
C TYR A 169 -11.51 3.90 -2.85
N MET A 170 -10.85 4.97 -2.42
CA MET A 170 -11.03 6.31 -2.99
C MET A 170 -10.75 6.31 -4.49
N VAL A 171 -9.61 5.76 -4.91
CA VAL A 171 -9.23 5.69 -6.33
C VAL A 171 -10.18 4.80 -7.12
N PHE A 172 -10.55 3.65 -6.55
CA PHE A 172 -11.45 2.70 -7.18
C PHE A 172 -12.84 3.28 -7.41
N PHE A 173 -13.44 3.94 -6.42
CA PHE A 173 -14.75 4.60 -6.55
C PHE A 173 -14.71 5.81 -7.48
N CYS A 174 -13.65 6.62 -7.44
CA CYS A 174 -13.49 7.73 -8.40
C CYS A 174 -13.45 7.22 -9.84
N ARG A 175 -12.82 6.08 -10.07
CA ARG A 175 -12.74 5.46 -11.40
C ARG A 175 -14.09 4.92 -11.86
N LEU A 176 -14.86 4.29 -10.99
CA LEU A 176 -16.22 3.82 -11.28
C LEU A 176 -17.15 5.00 -11.62
N SER A 177 -17.10 6.07 -10.83
CA SER A 177 -17.89 7.29 -11.06
C SER A 177 -17.49 8.02 -12.33
N GLY A 178 -16.21 8.05 -12.67
CA GLY A 178 -15.69 8.65 -13.90
C GLY A 178 -16.02 7.85 -15.16
N GLY A 179 -16.09 6.52 -15.07
CA GLY A 179 -16.46 5.62 -16.17
C GLY A 179 -17.93 5.68 -16.57
N MET A 180 -18.80 6.20 -15.70
CA MET A 180 -20.24 6.42 -16.01
C MET A 180 -20.53 7.72 -16.77
N LYS A 181 -19.50 8.55 -17.05
CA LYS A 181 -19.65 9.83 -17.76
C LYS A 181 -19.09 9.83 -19.19
N GLY A 182 -18.75 8.66 -19.74
CA GLY A 182 -18.22 8.52 -21.10
C GLY A 182 -19.11 7.71 -22.03
#